data_be81184086d690a01090aaf3ff2f02ed
#
_entry.id   be81184086d690a01090aaf3ff2f02ed
#
_cell.length_a   1.000
_cell.length_b   1.000
_cell.length_c   1.000
_cell.angle_alpha   90.00
_cell.angle_beta   90.00
_cell.angle_gamma   90.00
#
_symmetry.space_group_name_H-M   'P 1'
#
loop_
_entity.id
_entity.type
_entity.pdbx_description
1 polymer ?
#
loop_
_entity_poly.entity_id
_entity_poly.type
_entity_poly.pdbx_seq_one_letter_code
_entity_poly.pdbx_strand_id
1 'polypeptide(L)'
;MLVLKKQDLTGRDVFEFKKGRYDGLHWNEDSIYVTEEMFAEAGLLQWFIRAFGFFHYYGPTEVTEREWKTFKSIVDECGSDLARQLVREIDEWAATCFKVHDRFTICGI
;
A
#
# COMPACT_ATOMS: atom_id res chain seq x y z
N MET A 1 -0.71 3.30 15.37
CA MET A 1 -1.04 2.99 13.96
C MET A 1 0.22 3.08 13.12
N LEU A 2 0.33 2.18 12.15
CA LEU A 2 1.50 2.08 11.28
C LEU A 2 1.34 2.92 10.00
N VAL A 3 0.10 3.08 9.51
CA VAL A 3 -0.17 3.94 8.36
C VAL A 3 -0.36 5.39 8.83
N LEU A 4 -0.02 6.32 7.94
CA LEU A 4 -0.10 7.75 8.22
C LEU A 4 -1.11 8.42 7.29
N LYS A 5 -1.65 9.53 7.74
CA LYS A 5 -2.43 10.45 6.91
C LYS A 5 -1.52 11.61 6.48
N LYS A 6 -1.99 12.40 5.50
CA LYS A 6 -1.19 13.51 4.98
C LYS A 6 -0.73 14.48 6.08
N GLN A 7 -1.59 14.79 7.05
CA GLN A 7 -1.26 15.70 8.13
C GLN A 7 -0.23 15.15 9.12
N ASP A 8 0.00 13.84 9.09
CA ASP A 8 0.95 13.17 10.00
C ASP A 8 2.36 13.08 9.42
N LEU A 9 2.56 13.50 8.17
CA LEU A 9 3.84 13.35 7.48
C LEU A 9 4.88 14.29 8.04
N THR A 10 6.09 13.76 8.27
CA THR A 10 7.24 14.53 8.73
C THR A 10 8.37 14.55 7.71
N GLY A 11 8.23 13.83 6.61
CA GLY A 11 9.23 13.74 5.54
C GLY A 11 8.60 13.24 4.25
N ARG A 12 9.45 13.00 3.25
CA ARG A 12 8.99 12.59 1.92
C ARG A 12 9.34 11.15 1.56
N ASP A 13 10.04 10.43 2.44
CA ASP A 13 10.43 9.05 2.18
C ASP A 13 9.28 8.12 2.54
N VAL A 14 8.20 8.21 1.78
CA VAL A 14 6.97 7.47 2.01
C VAL A 14 6.44 6.90 0.69
N PHE A 15 5.73 5.78 0.82
CA PHE A 15 4.88 5.28 -0.27
C PHE A 15 3.48 5.83 -0.05
N GLU A 16 2.92 6.43 -1.09
CA GLU A 16 1.54 6.90 -1.06
C GLU A 16 0.63 5.84 -1.66
N PHE A 17 -0.42 5.46 -0.92
CA PHE A 17 -1.48 4.59 -1.43
C PHE A 17 -2.64 5.50 -1.77
N LYS A 18 -2.89 5.69 -3.05
CA LYS A 18 -3.92 6.62 -3.52
C LYS A 18 -5.07 5.87 -4.19
N LYS A 19 -6.26 6.40 -4.08
CA LYS A 19 -7.48 5.79 -4.62
C LYS A 19 -7.50 5.88 -6.15
N GLY A 20 -7.94 4.78 -6.78
CA GLY A 20 -8.13 4.74 -8.23
C GLY A 20 -6.84 4.57 -9.02
N ARG A 21 -6.94 4.87 -10.31
CA ARG A 21 -5.81 4.76 -11.24
C ARG A 21 -4.81 5.88 -11.01
N TYR A 22 -3.58 5.63 -11.45
CA TYR A 22 -2.55 6.66 -11.39
C TYR A 22 -2.90 7.82 -12.33
N ASP A 23 -3.00 9.01 -11.78
CA ASP A 23 -3.36 10.22 -12.51
C ASP A 23 -2.24 11.30 -12.47
N GLY A 24 -1.07 10.95 -11.94
CA GLY A 24 0.05 11.88 -11.82
C GLY A 24 -0.04 12.82 -10.62
N LEU A 25 -1.12 12.79 -9.86
CA LEU A 25 -1.28 13.64 -8.68
C LEU A 25 -0.80 12.92 -7.43
N HIS A 26 0.00 13.62 -6.64
CA HIS A 26 0.60 13.10 -5.41
C HIS A 26 0.15 13.92 -4.20
N TRP A 27 0.39 13.38 -3.01
CA TRP A 27 0.10 14.05 -1.74
C TRP A 27 -1.40 14.34 -1.57
N ASN A 28 -2.23 13.33 -1.88
CA ASN A 28 -3.69 13.46 -1.78
C ASN A 28 -4.15 13.36 -0.33
N GLU A 29 -5.21 14.09 0.01
CA GLU A 29 -5.73 14.12 1.37
C GLU A 29 -6.45 12.83 1.77
N ASP A 30 -7.02 12.11 0.80
CA ASP A 30 -7.71 10.85 1.04
C ASP A 30 -6.82 9.62 0.87
N SER A 31 -5.52 9.84 0.67
CA SER A 31 -4.51 8.77 0.62
C SER A 31 -4.08 8.38 2.02
N ILE A 32 -3.45 7.20 2.10
CA ILE A 32 -2.65 6.83 3.27
C ILE A 32 -1.20 6.67 2.85
N TYR A 33 -0.32 6.72 3.83
CA TYR A 33 1.12 6.73 3.58
C TYR A 33 1.81 5.73 4.49
N VAL A 34 2.82 5.05 3.93
CA VAL A 34 3.68 4.13 4.69
C VAL A 34 5.11 4.61 4.50
N THR A 35 5.84 4.83 5.60
CA THR A 35 7.23 5.26 5.50
C THR A 35 8.06 4.17 4.84
N GLU A 36 9.14 4.58 4.17
CA GLU A 36 10.10 3.63 3.59
C GLU A 36 10.63 2.68 4.66
N GLU A 37 10.91 3.22 5.85
CA GLU A 37 11.40 2.42 6.98
C GLU A 37 10.39 1.34 7.39
N MET A 38 9.12 1.71 7.56
CA MET A 38 8.07 0.75 7.94
C MET A 38 7.85 -0.28 6.83
N PHE A 39 7.87 0.15 5.58
CA PHE A 39 7.74 -0.72 4.42
C PHE A 39 8.83 -1.79 4.43
N ALA A 40 10.07 -1.38 4.73
CA ALA A 40 11.21 -2.28 4.80
C ALA A 40 11.12 -3.23 6.01
N GLU A 41 10.76 -2.72 7.18
CA GLU A 41 10.65 -3.54 8.38
C GLU A 41 9.58 -4.62 8.24
N ALA A 42 8.47 -4.29 7.62
CA ALA A 42 7.39 -5.25 7.37
C ALA A 42 7.70 -6.19 6.21
N GLY A 43 8.74 -5.91 5.43
CA GLY A 43 9.13 -6.73 4.29
C GLY A 43 8.12 -6.71 3.16
N LEU A 44 7.38 -5.62 2.97
CA LEU A 44 6.29 -5.59 1.98
C LEU A 44 6.77 -5.72 0.55
N LEU A 45 8.00 -5.25 0.24
CA LEU A 45 8.54 -5.38 -1.11
C LEU A 45 8.55 -6.83 -1.58
N GLN A 46 9.08 -7.73 -0.76
CA GLN A 46 9.16 -9.15 -1.13
C GLN A 46 7.77 -9.79 -1.22
N TRP A 47 6.82 -9.36 -0.38
CA TRP A 47 5.47 -9.89 -0.45
C TRP A 47 4.74 -9.43 -1.71
N PHE A 48 4.93 -8.17 -2.13
CA PHE A 48 4.38 -7.67 -3.39
C PHE A 48 4.98 -8.41 -4.59
N ILE A 49 6.30 -8.60 -4.60
CA ILE A 49 6.97 -9.34 -5.67
C ILE A 49 6.46 -10.78 -5.71
N ARG A 50 6.28 -11.42 -4.56
CA ARG A 50 5.78 -12.78 -4.48
C ARG A 50 4.35 -12.91 -4.98
N ALA A 51 3.49 -11.92 -4.67
CA ALA A 51 2.07 -11.95 -5.05
C ALA A 51 1.85 -11.59 -6.51
N PHE A 52 2.59 -10.60 -7.04
CA PHE A 52 2.33 -10.02 -8.36
C PHE A 52 3.46 -10.29 -9.35
N GLY A 53 4.62 -10.77 -8.90
CA GLY A 53 5.81 -10.94 -9.73
C GLY A 53 6.63 -9.67 -9.89
N PHE A 54 6.13 -8.51 -9.49
CA PHE A 54 6.82 -7.23 -9.63
C PHE A 54 6.33 -6.19 -8.62
N PHE A 55 7.13 -5.15 -8.42
CA PHE A 55 6.74 -3.94 -7.71
C PHE A 55 7.64 -2.80 -8.17
N HIS A 56 7.05 -1.69 -8.60
CA HIS A 56 7.78 -0.52 -9.06
C HIS A 56 8.14 0.38 -7.86
N TYR A 57 9.33 0.16 -7.31
CA TYR A 57 9.79 0.87 -6.11
C TYR A 57 9.81 2.40 -6.29
N TYR A 58 10.20 2.85 -7.48
CA TYR A 58 10.34 4.29 -7.80
C TYR A 58 9.23 4.82 -8.70
N GLY A 59 8.24 4.04 -8.96
CA GLY A 59 7.16 4.44 -9.87
C GLY A 59 5.81 3.96 -9.37
N PRO A 60 4.73 4.25 -10.11
CA PRO A 60 3.42 3.79 -9.70
C PRO A 60 3.25 2.29 -9.91
N THR A 61 2.58 1.65 -8.97
CA THR A 61 2.13 0.26 -9.10
C THR A 61 0.62 0.25 -8.85
N GLU A 62 -0.15 -0.13 -9.87
CA GLU A 62 -1.60 -0.25 -9.74
C GLU A 62 -1.96 -1.63 -9.23
N VAL A 63 -2.87 -1.68 -8.26
CA VAL A 63 -3.30 -2.92 -7.61
C VAL A 63 -4.82 -3.01 -7.70
N THR A 64 -5.32 -4.05 -8.37
CA THR A 64 -6.76 -4.31 -8.45
C THR A 64 -7.26 -4.95 -7.16
N GLU A 65 -8.57 -4.93 -6.96
CA GLU A 65 -9.18 -5.59 -5.80
C GLU A 65 -8.82 -7.08 -5.74
N ARG A 66 -8.83 -7.77 -6.87
CA ARG A 66 -8.48 -9.19 -6.94
C ARG A 66 -7.03 -9.43 -6.51
N GLU A 67 -6.11 -8.62 -7.04
CA GLU A 67 -4.70 -8.70 -6.67
C GLU A 67 -4.49 -8.43 -5.19
N TRP A 68 -5.19 -7.44 -4.66
CA TRP A 68 -5.10 -7.12 -3.24
C TRP A 68 -5.58 -8.26 -2.36
N LYS A 69 -6.68 -8.93 -2.73
CA LYS A 69 -7.19 -10.09 -1.99
C LYS A 69 -6.19 -11.23 -1.99
N THR A 70 -5.56 -11.50 -3.13
CA THR A 70 -4.49 -12.51 -3.23
C THR A 70 -3.33 -12.16 -2.33
N PHE A 71 -2.89 -10.91 -2.37
CA PHE A 71 -1.79 -10.43 -1.54
C PHE A 71 -2.10 -10.59 -0.04
N LYS A 72 -3.30 -10.20 0.39
CA LYS A 72 -3.70 -10.36 1.79
C LYS A 72 -3.63 -11.81 2.25
N SER A 73 -4.12 -12.73 1.43
CA SER A 73 -4.10 -14.16 1.76
C SER A 73 -2.67 -14.66 1.96
N ILE A 74 -1.75 -14.24 1.11
CA ILE A 74 -0.34 -14.65 1.22
C ILE A 74 0.27 -14.11 2.51
N VAL A 75 0.03 -12.85 2.83
CA VAL A 75 0.57 -12.22 4.04
C VAL A 75 -0.05 -12.86 5.30
N ASP A 76 -1.35 -13.17 5.27
CA ASP A 76 -2.01 -13.82 6.40
C ASP A 76 -1.37 -15.18 6.71
N GLU A 77 -1.00 -15.95 5.69
CA GLU A 77 -0.43 -17.27 5.87
C GLU A 77 1.06 -17.25 6.20
N CYS A 78 1.81 -16.36 5.56
CA CYS A 78 3.27 -16.40 5.54
C CYS A 78 3.95 -15.19 6.15
N GLY A 79 3.25 -14.09 6.35
CA GLY A 79 3.85 -12.84 6.80
C GLY A 79 4.15 -12.81 8.30
N SER A 80 4.98 -11.86 8.70
CA SER A 80 5.25 -11.58 10.11
C SER A 80 4.03 -10.91 10.75
N ASP A 81 4.03 -10.82 12.08
CA ASP A 81 2.97 -10.10 12.80
C ASP A 81 2.93 -8.62 12.39
N LEU A 82 4.09 -8.01 12.19
CA LEU A 82 4.16 -6.62 11.74
C LEU A 82 3.56 -6.47 10.34
N ALA A 83 3.90 -7.37 9.42
CA ALA A 83 3.34 -7.35 8.06
C ALA A 83 1.82 -7.52 8.10
N ARG A 84 1.31 -8.44 8.91
CA ARG A 84 -0.13 -8.66 9.04
C ARG A 84 -0.85 -7.43 9.58
N GLN A 85 -0.27 -6.79 10.60
CA GLN A 85 -0.85 -5.58 11.18
C GLN A 85 -0.87 -4.45 10.16
N LEU A 86 0.24 -4.22 9.46
CA LEU A 86 0.33 -3.16 8.46
C LEU A 86 -0.67 -3.39 7.33
N VAL A 87 -0.75 -4.62 6.82
CA VAL A 87 -1.70 -4.98 5.75
C VAL A 87 -3.15 -4.80 6.21
N ARG A 88 -3.45 -5.13 7.46
CA ARG A 88 -4.79 -4.93 8.02
C ARG A 88 -5.17 -3.45 8.03
N GLU A 89 -4.24 -2.57 8.41
CA GLU A 89 -4.49 -1.13 8.41
C GLU A 89 -4.68 -0.59 6.99
N ILE A 90 -3.86 -1.05 6.04
CA ILE A 90 -4.03 -0.67 4.64
C ILE A 90 -5.38 -1.18 4.12
N ASP A 91 -5.78 -2.38 4.49
CA ASP A 91 -7.04 -2.98 4.03
C ASP A 91 -8.26 -2.19 4.49
N GLU A 92 -8.24 -1.62 5.67
CA GLU A 92 -9.34 -0.76 6.13
C GLU A 92 -9.55 0.42 5.17
N TRP A 93 -8.46 1.03 4.74
CA TRP A 93 -8.52 2.10 3.74
C TRP A 93 -8.91 1.55 2.36
N ALA A 94 -8.30 0.42 1.95
CA ALA A 94 -8.56 -0.18 0.65
C ALA A 94 -10.04 -0.55 0.49
N ALA A 95 -10.68 -1.02 1.55
CA ALA A 95 -12.10 -1.33 1.51
C ALA A 95 -12.95 -0.13 1.12
N THR A 96 -12.60 1.08 1.61
CA THR A 96 -13.29 2.30 1.21
C THR A 96 -13.00 2.66 -0.24
N CYS A 97 -11.77 2.42 -0.70
CA CYS A 97 -11.37 2.66 -2.08
C CYS A 97 -12.17 1.78 -3.04
N PHE A 98 -12.28 0.50 -2.75
CA PHE A 98 -12.93 -0.46 -3.65
C PHE A 98 -14.45 -0.32 -3.72
N LYS A 99 -15.06 0.51 -2.88
CA LYS A 99 -16.48 0.84 -3.01
C LYS A 99 -16.75 1.76 -4.22
N VAL A 100 -15.73 2.48 -4.67
CA VAL A 100 -15.86 3.50 -5.72
C VAL A 100 -14.95 3.20 -6.90
N HIS A 101 -13.80 2.59 -6.65
CA HIS A 101 -12.78 2.32 -7.66
C HIS A 101 -12.53 0.83 -7.78
N ASP A 102 -12.05 0.39 -8.95
CA ASP A 102 -11.67 -1.00 -9.19
C ASP A 102 -10.23 -1.31 -8.77
N ARG A 103 -9.46 -0.31 -8.36
CA ARG A 103 -8.06 -0.43 -7.98
C ARG A 103 -7.60 0.73 -7.11
N PHE A 104 -6.43 0.58 -6.52
CA PHE A 104 -5.68 1.70 -5.98
C PHE A 104 -4.28 1.71 -6.57
N THR A 105 -3.55 2.80 -6.37
CA THR A 105 -2.18 2.95 -6.88
C THR A 105 -1.24 3.16 -5.70
N ILE A 106 -0.10 2.46 -5.73
CA ILE A 106 0.99 2.71 -4.79
C ILE A 106 2.01 3.56 -5.53
N CYS A 107 2.18 4.80 -5.08
CA CYS A 107 3.18 5.69 -5.65
C CYS A 107 4.50 5.44 -4.94
N GLY A 108 5.56 5.16 -5.71
CA GLY A 108 6.89 4.86 -5.18
C GLY A 108 7.60 6.07 -4.59
N ILE A 109 8.79 5.82 -4.09
CA ILE A 109 9.64 6.83 -3.44
C ILE A 109 10.10 7.94 -4.43
#